data_781111d8593b615e6074fc7362848bc9
#
_entry.id   781111d8593b615e6074fc7362848bc9
#
_cell.length_a   1.000
_cell.length_b   1.000
_cell.length_c   1.000
_cell.angle_alpha   90.00
_cell.angle_beta   90.00
_cell.angle_gamma   90.00
#
_symmetry.space_group_name_H-M   'P 1'
#
loop_
_entity.id
_entity.type
_entity.pdbx_description
1 polymer ?
#
loop_
_entity_poly.entity_id
_entity_poly.type
_entity_poly.pdbx_seq_one_letter_code
_entity_poly.pdbx_strand_id
1 'polypeptide(L)'
;MFAAARRSGAALTIRSSYRSYSTQVATFNYWVRIGGLKAALHTSARPGHSEHQLGTVLDVTSYGGRAPWDYPDWGATKAGAWMRNNAWTFGFVMSYPKGKSRITCYSYEPWHFRYVGKATAKAIHDSGLTPREWIWLHPKGLNG
;
A
#
# COMPACT_ATOMS: atom_id res chain seq x y z
N MET A 1 15.02 -1.19 -5.23
CA MET A 1 13.96 -0.16 -5.27
C MET A 1 14.46 1.19 -4.74
N PHE A 2 14.80 1.35 -3.45
CA PHE A 2 15.19 2.64 -2.86
C PHE A 2 16.38 3.32 -3.56
N ALA A 3 17.43 2.57 -3.92
CA ALA A 3 18.55 3.12 -4.66
C ALA A 3 18.15 3.61 -6.06
N ALA A 4 17.25 2.93 -6.75
CA ALA A 4 16.74 3.36 -8.06
C ALA A 4 15.90 4.65 -7.93
N ALA A 5 15.01 4.72 -6.95
CA ALA A 5 14.22 5.92 -6.65
C ALA A 5 15.14 7.12 -6.36
N ARG A 6 16.18 6.93 -5.54
CA ARG A 6 17.15 7.98 -5.21
C ARG A 6 17.88 8.50 -6.47
N ARG A 7 18.33 7.61 -7.36
CA ARG A 7 18.97 8.01 -8.63
C ARG A 7 18.04 8.84 -9.54
N SER A 8 16.74 8.59 -9.45
CA SER A 8 15.70 9.37 -10.15
C SER A 8 15.30 10.66 -9.42
N GLY A 9 15.99 11.00 -8.32
CA GLY A 9 15.66 12.15 -7.48
C GLY A 9 14.33 12.02 -6.72
N ALA A 10 13.84 10.78 -6.52
CA ALA A 10 12.63 10.43 -5.79
C ALA A 10 12.97 9.64 -4.53
N ALA A 11 13.90 10.15 -3.70
CA ALA A 11 14.38 9.45 -2.52
C ALA A 11 13.22 9.08 -1.57
N LEU A 12 13.23 7.84 -1.11
CA LEU A 12 12.18 7.21 -0.30
C LEU A 12 12.70 6.83 1.08
N THR A 13 11.79 6.75 2.04
CA THR A 13 12.01 6.08 3.32
C THR A 13 10.79 5.24 3.70
N ILE A 14 10.99 4.22 4.53
CA ILE A 14 9.91 3.39 5.08
C ILE A 14 9.27 4.14 6.24
N ARG A 15 7.95 4.25 6.23
CA ARG A 15 7.15 4.81 7.32
C ARG A 15 6.58 3.73 8.23
N SER A 16 6.12 2.61 7.64
CA SER A 16 5.57 1.46 8.35
C SER A 16 5.84 0.21 7.54
N SER A 17 5.93 -0.95 8.22
CA SER A 17 6.14 -2.25 7.58
C SER A 17 5.35 -3.33 8.31
N TYR A 18 6.00 -4.37 8.83
CA TYR A 18 5.32 -5.38 9.64
C TYR A 18 4.60 -4.76 10.84
N ARG A 19 3.39 -5.25 11.10
CA ARG A 19 2.58 -4.84 12.25
C ARG A 19 2.01 -6.08 12.93
N SER A 20 2.31 -6.28 14.21
CA SER A 20 1.75 -7.39 14.99
C SER A 20 0.24 -7.26 15.18
N TYR A 21 -0.43 -8.34 15.58
CA TYR A 21 -1.84 -8.31 15.91
C TYR A 21 -2.16 -7.27 17.00
N SER A 22 -1.39 -7.27 18.09
CA SER A 22 -1.57 -6.31 19.19
C SER A 22 -1.36 -4.86 18.75
N THR A 23 -0.35 -4.60 17.91
CA THR A 23 -0.12 -3.28 17.32
C THR A 23 -1.30 -2.87 16.43
N GLN A 24 -1.87 -3.82 15.65
CA GLN A 24 -3.04 -3.54 14.82
C GLN A 24 -4.29 -3.22 15.65
N VAL A 25 -4.48 -3.89 16.80
CA VAL A 25 -5.54 -3.54 17.77
C VAL A 25 -5.40 -2.08 18.22
N ALA A 26 -4.19 -1.69 18.65
CA ALA A 26 -3.94 -0.31 19.08
C ALA A 26 -4.16 0.71 17.96
N THR A 27 -3.68 0.40 16.75
CA THR A 27 -3.83 1.25 15.57
C THR A 27 -5.29 1.42 15.18
N PHE A 28 -6.07 0.32 15.12
CA PHE A 28 -7.49 0.38 14.78
C PHE A 28 -8.28 1.20 15.81
N ASN A 29 -8.05 0.95 17.10
CA ASN A 29 -8.71 1.68 18.18
C ASN A 29 -8.35 3.17 18.20
N TYR A 30 -7.11 3.53 17.81
CA TYR A 30 -6.71 4.91 17.61
C TYR A 30 -7.58 5.60 16.54
N TRP A 31 -7.74 4.98 15.36
CA TRP A 31 -8.56 5.55 14.30
C TRP A 31 -10.06 5.60 14.64
N VAL A 32 -10.59 4.61 15.38
CA VAL A 32 -11.97 4.64 15.90
C VAL A 32 -12.17 5.83 16.84
N ARG A 33 -11.20 6.11 17.70
CA ARG A 33 -11.28 7.23 18.66
C ARG A 33 -11.24 8.60 17.97
N ILE A 34 -10.48 8.74 16.88
CA ILE A 34 -10.35 10.01 16.15
C ILE A 34 -11.54 10.28 15.23
N GLY A 35 -11.94 9.30 14.43
CA GLY A 35 -12.91 9.48 13.34
C GLY A 35 -14.21 8.68 13.48
N GLY A 36 -14.36 7.90 14.56
CA GLY A 36 -15.44 6.96 14.74
C GLY A 36 -15.27 5.67 13.93
N LEU A 37 -16.07 4.65 14.25
CA LEU A 37 -15.97 3.32 13.66
C LEU A 37 -16.13 3.33 12.13
N LYS A 38 -17.09 4.10 11.62
CA LYS A 38 -17.38 4.17 10.18
C LYS A 38 -16.16 4.68 9.38
N ALA A 39 -15.51 5.75 9.83
CA ALA A 39 -14.32 6.28 9.19
C ALA A 39 -13.13 5.31 9.33
N ALA A 40 -12.93 4.73 10.53
CA ALA A 40 -11.85 3.79 10.78
C ALA A 40 -11.90 2.57 9.85
N LEU A 41 -13.08 2.05 9.52
CA LEU A 41 -13.25 0.91 8.61
C LEU A 41 -12.81 1.19 7.17
N HIS A 42 -12.70 2.47 6.76
CA HIS A 42 -12.20 2.86 5.44
C HIS A 42 -10.71 3.21 5.43
N THR A 43 -10.10 3.40 6.59
CA THR A 43 -8.70 3.87 6.71
C THR A 43 -7.79 2.90 7.46
N SER A 44 -8.35 1.90 8.13
CA SER A 44 -7.57 0.92 8.89
C SER A 44 -8.27 -0.43 8.91
N ALA A 45 -7.53 -1.49 8.64
CA ALA A 45 -8.04 -2.84 8.73
C ALA A 45 -8.31 -3.24 10.19
N ARG A 46 -9.36 -4.05 10.40
CA ARG A 46 -9.57 -4.70 11.69
C ARG A 46 -8.38 -5.59 12.03
N PRO A 47 -8.09 -5.81 13.33
CA PRO A 47 -7.09 -6.81 13.74
C PRO A 47 -7.35 -8.17 13.11
N GLY A 48 -6.31 -8.81 12.59
CA GLY A 48 -6.40 -10.06 11.82
C GLY A 48 -6.65 -9.89 10.31
N HIS A 49 -6.97 -8.68 9.84
CA HIS A 49 -7.29 -8.39 8.43
C HIS A 49 -6.33 -7.40 7.76
N SER A 50 -5.29 -6.94 8.46
CA SER A 50 -4.33 -5.99 7.92
C SER A 50 -3.25 -6.71 7.09
N GLU A 51 -3.00 -6.23 5.88
CA GLU A 51 -1.90 -6.72 5.04
C GLU A 51 -0.52 -6.55 5.70
N HIS A 52 -0.35 -5.57 6.60
CA HIS A 52 0.86 -5.39 7.40
C HIS A 52 1.20 -6.61 8.28
N GLN A 53 0.19 -7.38 8.69
CA GLN A 53 0.38 -8.58 9.51
C GLN A 53 0.98 -9.76 8.73
N LEU A 54 0.98 -9.69 7.39
CA LEU A 54 1.65 -10.67 6.52
C LEU A 54 3.16 -10.44 6.42
N GLY A 55 3.67 -9.27 6.84
CA GLY A 55 5.09 -8.91 6.69
C GLY A 55 5.54 -8.61 5.26
N THR A 56 4.60 -8.45 4.33
CA THR A 56 4.88 -8.22 2.90
C THR A 56 4.53 -6.81 2.43
N VAL A 57 4.22 -5.90 3.34
CA VAL A 57 3.76 -4.54 3.02
C VAL A 57 4.74 -3.49 3.52
N LEU A 58 4.89 -2.45 2.72
CA LEU A 58 5.59 -1.21 3.08
C LEU A 58 4.65 -0.01 2.89
N ASP A 59 4.53 0.82 3.94
CA ASP A 59 4.12 2.20 3.78
C ASP A 59 5.38 3.05 3.57
N VAL A 60 5.43 3.78 2.47
CA VAL A 60 6.59 4.60 2.09
C VAL A 60 6.25 6.08 2.08
N THR A 61 7.25 6.91 2.35
CA THR A 61 7.16 8.37 2.18
C THR A 61 8.42 8.93 1.54
N SER A 62 8.40 10.21 1.19
CA SER A 62 9.58 10.93 0.71
C SER A 62 10.65 11.00 1.81
N TYR A 63 11.91 10.77 1.47
CA TYR A 63 13.02 10.87 2.42
C TYR A 63 13.07 12.28 3.04
N GLY A 64 13.14 12.35 4.36
CA GLY A 64 13.08 13.62 5.10
C GLY A 64 11.70 14.29 5.12
N GLY A 65 10.68 13.67 4.49
CA GLY A 65 9.31 14.19 4.45
C GLY A 65 8.48 13.78 5.67
N ARG A 66 7.29 14.40 5.77
CA ARG A 66 6.27 14.06 6.78
C ARG A 66 5.59 12.72 6.47
N ALA A 67 4.69 12.25 7.34
CA ALA A 67 3.90 11.05 7.09
C ALA A 67 3.08 11.22 5.79
N PRO A 68 2.92 10.15 4.98
CA PRO A 68 2.30 10.29 3.65
C PRO A 68 0.82 10.70 3.72
N TRP A 69 0.12 10.35 4.78
CA TRP A 69 -1.28 10.78 5.04
C TRP A 69 -1.42 12.25 5.47
N ASP A 70 -0.31 12.94 5.78
CA ASP A 70 -0.31 14.38 6.09
C ASP A 70 -0.17 15.26 4.83
N TYR A 71 -0.03 14.65 3.65
CA TYR A 71 -0.06 15.34 2.37
C TYR A 71 -1.51 15.38 1.83
N PRO A 72 -1.90 16.43 1.11
CA PRO A 72 -3.17 16.42 0.36
C PRO A 72 -3.28 15.24 -0.61
N ASP A 73 -2.21 14.91 -1.31
CA ASP A 73 -2.03 13.70 -2.13
C ASP A 73 -0.53 13.39 -2.24
N TRP A 74 -0.04 12.47 -1.42
CA TRP A 74 1.36 12.05 -1.51
C TRP A 74 1.66 11.39 -2.87
N GLY A 75 0.68 10.74 -3.50
CA GLY A 75 0.84 10.13 -4.82
C GLY A 75 1.16 11.13 -5.94
N ALA A 76 0.86 12.41 -5.74
CA ALA A 76 1.22 13.49 -6.66
C ALA A 76 2.66 14.01 -6.46
N THR A 77 3.32 13.66 -5.36
CA THR A 77 4.73 14.01 -5.13
C THR A 77 5.64 13.26 -6.11
N LYS A 78 6.87 13.76 -6.29
CA LYS A 78 7.89 13.07 -7.12
C LYS A 78 8.13 11.64 -6.65
N ALA A 79 8.18 11.41 -5.33
CA ALA A 79 8.36 10.10 -4.72
C ALA A 79 7.14 9.17 -4.96
N GLY A 80 5.92 9.67 -4.73
CA GLY A 80 4.70 8.91 -4.96
C GLY A 80 4.48 8.56 -6.42
N ALA A 81 4.72 9.51 -7.33
CA ALA A 81 4.65 9.28 -8.77
C ALA A 81 5.67 8.23 -9.22
N TRP A 82 6.90 8.28 -8.68
CA TRP A 82 7.93 7.27 -8.98
C TRP A 82 7.49 5.88 -8.49
N MET A 83 6.98 5.76 -7.29
CA MET A 83 6.48 4.49 -6.75
C MET A 83 5.36 3.92 -7.60
N ARG A 84 4.35 4.71 -7.93
CA ARG A 84 3.23 4.28 -8.80
C ARG A 84 3.71 3.72 -10.14
N ASN A 85 4.72 4.34 -10.74
CA ASN A 85 5.18 3.99 -12.08
C ASN A 85 6.22 2.85 -12.09
N ASN A 86 6.94 2.60 -10.99
CA ASN A 86 8.11 1.73 -11.01
C ASN A 86 8.08 0.60 -9.98
N ALA A 87 7.23 0.64 -8.94
CA ALA A 87 7.23 -0.33 -7.84
C ALA A 87 7.06 -1.77 -8.33
N TRP A 88 6.24 -1.99 -9.36
CA TRP A 88 5.98 -3.30 -9.96
C TRP A 88 7.23 -3.98 -10.50
N THR A 89 8.21 -3.22 -11.03
CA THR A 89 9.49 -3.77 -11.51
C THR A 89 10.33 -4.38 -10.39
N PHE A 90 10.01 -4.03 -9.15
CA PHE A 90 10.63 -4.54 -7.92
C PHE A 90 9.76 -5.55 -7.17
N GLY A 91 8.61 -5.94 -7.76
CA GLY A 91 7.69 -6.92 -7.19
C GLY A 91 6.64 -6.34 -6.24
N PHE A 92 6.48 -5.01 -6.20
CA PHE A 92 5.51 -4.34 -5.35
C PHE A 92 4.33 -3.79 -6.17
N VAL A 93 3.12 -3.87 -5.60
CA VAL A 93 1.89 -3.33 -6.17
C VAL A 93 1.18 -2.43 -5.16
N MET A 94 0.51 -1.39 -5.64
CA MET A 94 -0.32 -0.53 -4.79
C MET A 94 -1.64 -1.25 -4.48
N SER A 95 -1.91 -1.54 -3.19
CA SER A 95 -3.12 -2.28 -2.79
C SER A 95 -4.40 -1.47 -2.95
N TYR A 96 -4.35 -0.15 -2.73
CA TYR A 96 -5.53 0.73 -2.65
C TYR A 96 -5.42 1.92 -3.61
N PRO A 97 -5.53 1.70 -4.94
CA PRO A 97 -5.39 2.75 -5.94
C PRO A 97 -6.60 3.70 -5.99
N LYS A 98 -6.38 4.90 -6.52
CA LYS A 98 -7.38 5.96 -6.64
C LYS A 98 -8.60 5.50 -7.45
N GLY A 99 -9.80 5.79 -6.95
CA GLY A 99 -11.06 5.46 -7.62
C GLY A 99 -11.51 4.00 -7.48
N LYS A 100 -10.78 3.17 -6.72
CA LYS A 100 -11.06 1.73 -6.58
C LYS A 100 -11.61 1.33 -5.20
N SER A 101 -12.06 2.28 -4.37
CA SER A 101 -12.54 2.02 -3.00
C SER A 101 -13.73 1.05 -2.95
N ARG A 102 -14.59 1.02 -3.98
CA ARG A 102 -15.71 0.04 -4.07
C ARG A 102 -15.22 -1.40 -4.20
N ILE A 103 -14.03 -1.60 -4.75
CA ILE A 103 -13.41 -2.90 -4.97
C ILE A 103 -12.55 -3.29 -3.77
N THR A 104 -11.70 -2.37 -3.34
CA THR A 104 -10.72 -2.61 -2.29
C THR A 104 -11.29 -2.51 -0.88
N CYS A 105 -12.45 -1.84 -0.70
CA CYS A 105 -13.10 -1.48 0.57
C CYS A 105 -12.34 -0.45 1.40
N TYR A 106 -11.18 0.04 0.92
CA TYR A 106 -10.36 1.05 1.59
C TYR A 106 -10.26 2.33 0.77
N SER A 107 -9.97 3.43 1.44
CA SER A 107 -9.65 4.71 0.82
C SER A 107 -8.37 4.60 -0.02
N TYR A 108 -8.14 5.60 -0.88
CA TYR A 108 -6.90 5.70 -1.64
C TYR A 108 -5.69 5.86 -0.72
N GLU A 109 -4.73 4.95 -0.82
CA GLU A 109 -3.49 4.96 -0.05
C GLU A 109 -2.29 4.85 -1.00
N PRO A 110 -1.81 5.96 -1.58
CA PRO A 110 -0.72 5.95 -2.55
C PRO A 110 0.63 5.51 -1.98
N TRP A 111 0.75 5.42 -0.66
CA TRP A 111 1.95 4.99 0.07
C TRP A 111 2.01 3.49 0.35
N HIS A 112 0.87 2.78 0.26
CA HIS A 112 0.72 1.39 0.68
C HIS A 112 1.02 0.42 -0.47
N PHE A 113 2.17 -0.27 -0.38
CA PHE A 113 2.66 -1.18 -1.40
C PHE A 113 2.89 -2.58 -0.84
N ARG A 114 2.27 -3.58 -1.48
CA ARG A 114 2.40 -5.00 -1.13
C ARG A 114 3.40 -5.69 -2.07
N TYR A 115 4.33 -6.44 -1.50
CA TYR A 115 5.21 -7.34 -2.25
C TYR A 115 4.46 -8.61 -2.63
N VAL A 116 4.45 -8.92 -3.92
CA VAL A 116 3.80 -10.10 -4.51
C VAL A 116 4.74 -10.88 -5.43
N GLY A 117 6.02 -10.52 -5.44
CA GLY A 117 7.00 -11.06 -6.39
C GLY A 117 6.94 -10.37 -7.77
N LYS A 118 8.07 -10.38 -8.49
CA LYS A 118 8.20 -9.61 -9.75
C LYS A 118 7.26 -10.09 -10.85
N ALA A 119 7.11 -11.41 -11.01
CA ALA A 119 6.26 -11.98 -12.04
C ALA A 119 4.79 -11.60 -11.84
N THR A 120 4.28 -11.78 -10.60
CA THR A 120 2.91 -11.43 -10.23
C THR A 120 2.68 -9.92 -10.31
N ALA A 121 3.63 -9.10 -9.84
CA ALA A 121 3.52 -7.64 -9.91
C ALA A 121 3.45 -7.15 -11.36
N LYS A 122 4.24 -7.75 -12.26
CA LYS A 122 4.18 -7.46 -13.69
C LYS A 122 2.82 -7.84 -14.28
N ALA A 123 2.30 -9.03 -13.98
CA ALA A 123 1.02 -9.50 -14.47
C ALA A 123 -0.14 -8.59 -14.01
N ILE A 124 -0.14 -8.18 -12.74
CA ILE A 124 -1.11 -7.21 -12.19
C ILE A 124 -0.99 -5.86 -12.93
N HIS A 125 0.23 -5.35 -13.09
CA HIS A 125 0.48 -4.08 -13.79
C HIS A 125 -0.05 -4.10 -15.22
N ASP A 126 0.28 -5.15 -15.98
CA ASP A 126 -0.11 -5.29 -17.40
C ASP A 126 -1.63 -5.47 -17.57
N SER A 127 -2.30 -6.08 -16.59
CA SER A 127 -3.75 -6.27 -16.62
C SER A 127 -4.57 -5.00 -16.35
N GLY A 128 -3.98 -3.98 -15.74
CA GLY A 128 -4.68 -2.77 -15.28
C GLY A 128 -5.66 -3.00 -14.12
N LEU A 129 -5.69 -4.22 -13.55
CA LEU A 129 -6.53 -4.59 -12.42
C LEU A 129 -5.90 -4.15 -11.09
N THR A 130 -6.73 -4.02 -10.05
CA THR A 130 -6.20 -3.97 -8.69
C THR A 130 -5.64 -5.34 -8.29
N PRO A 131 -4.72 -5.41 -7.31
CA PRO A 131 -4.25 -6.69 -6.79
C PRO A 131 -5.39 -7.60 -6.33
N ARG A 132 -6.44 -7.02 -5.73
CA ARG A 132 -7.62 -7.76 -5.28
C ARG A 132 -8.43 -8.37 -6.43
N GLU A 133 -8.72 -7.58 -7.47
CA GLU A 133 -9.39 -8.08 -8.67
C GLU A 133 -8.58 -9.19 -9.33
N TRP A 134 -7.26 -8.98 -9.47
CA TRP A 134 -6.38 -9.95 -10.10
C TRP A 134 -6.33 -11.27 -9.35
N ILE A 135 -6.19 -11.25 -8.02
CA ILE A 135 -6.17 -12.47 -7.18
C ILE A 135 -7.49 -13.24 -7.29
N TRP A 136 -8.62 -12.56 -7.34
CA TRP A 136 -9.93 -13.22 -7.49
C TRP A 136 -10.09 -13.91 -8.84
N LEU A 137 -9.57 -13.33 -9.91
CA LEU A 137 -9.62 -13.89 -11.25
C LEU A 137 -8.56 -14.99 -11.47
N HIS A 138 -7.51 -15.02 -10.63
CA HIS A 138 -6.39 -15.97 -10.75
C HIS A 138 -6.13 -16.69 -9.41
N PRO A 139 -7.10 -17.46 -8.88
CA PRO A 139 -6.96 -18.06 -7.54
C PRO A 139 -5.81 -19.07 -7.42
N LYS A 140 -5.33 -19.63 -8.54
CA LYS A 140 -4.18 -20.55 -8.61
C LYS A 140 -2.85 -19.83 -8.84
N GLY A 141 -2.86 -18.54 -9.14
CA GLY A 141 -1.64 -17.77 -9.46
C GLY A 141 -0.77 -17.37 -8.26
N LEU A 142 -1.16 -17.77 -7.05
CA LEU A 142 -0.40 -17.54 -5.82
C LEU A 142 0.46 -18.74 -5.40
N ASN A 143 0.41 -19.86 -6.15
CA ASN A 143 1.07 -21.13 -5.83
C ASN A 143 2.23 -21.42 -6.80
N GLY A 144 2.87 -20.39 -7.33
CA GLY A 144 4.07 -20.50 -8.16
C GLY A 144 5.33 -20.08 -7.43
#